data_c02898187e54b7330ad933972671bc65
#
_entry.id   c02898187e54b7330ad933972671bc65
#
_cell.length_a   1.000
_cell.length_b   1.000
_cell.length_c   1.000
_cell.angle_alpha   90.00
_cell.angle_beta   90.00
_cell.angle_gamma   90.00
#
_symmetry.space_group_name_H-M   'P 1'
#
loop_
_entity.id
_entity.type
_entity.pdbx_description
1 polymer ?
#
loop_
_entity_poly.entity_id
_entity_poly.type
_entity_poly.pdbx_seq_one_letter_code
_entity_poly.pdbx_strand_id
1 'polypeptide(L)'
;IIKMALPLAEELGIKMCPEIHIPSNLKGKMVTEYVDFIKETGTKNFGLNIDFSVFRTEFSEGEYRDPNYTPNVPEDLIPLLPYIYCCHAKFINMSDEFEETTIPYKEIIELLKKQNWDGYLLSEYEGADKYDPGYEVGQTLRKHHIMMKNYIGD
;
A
#
# COMPACT_ATOMS: atom_id res chain seq x y z
N ILE A 1 -14.31 -15.93 -7.13
CA ILE A 1 -14.57 -15.53 -5.72
C ILE A 1 -15.20 -14.15 -5.70
N ILE A 2 -14.57 -13.10 -6.27
CA ILE A 2 -15.07 -11.70 -6.22
C ILE A 2 -16.52 -11.61 -6.70
N LYS A 3 -16.85 -12.13 -7.89
CA LYS A 3 -18.22 -12.13 -8.44
C LYS A 3 -19.26 -12.80 -7.52
N MET A 4 -18.84 -13.78 -6.72
CA MET A 4 -19.74 -14.47 -5.78
C MET A 4 -19.98 -13.66 -4.50
N ALA A 5 -18.97 -12.94 -4.02
CA ALA A 5 -19.05 -12.15 -2.79
C ALA A 5 -19.64 -10.74 -3.02
N LEU A 6 -19.57 -10.22 -4.26
CA LEU A 6 -19.98 -8.86 -4.57
C LEU A 6 -21.44 -8.54 -4.18
N PRO A 7 -22.45 -9.37 -4.46
CA PRO A 7 -23.82 -9.07 -4.05
C PRO A 7 -23.98 -8.90 -2.53
N LEU A 8 -23.27 -9.71 -1.75
CA LEU A 8 -23.30 -9.59 -0.29
C LEU A 8 -22.56 -8.32 0.18
N ALA A 9 -21.44 -7.98 -0.45
CA ALA A 9 -20.71 -6.75 -0.15
C ALA A 9 -21.57 -5.50 -0.45
N GLU A 10 -22.32 -5.52 -1.53
CA GLU A 10 -23.27 -4.46 -1.91
C GLU A 10 -24.43 -4.35 -0.91
N GLU A 11 -25.02 -5.48 -0.52
CA GLU A 11 -26.09 -5.53 0.49
C GLU A 11 -25.65 -4.97 1.84
N LEU A 12 -24.41 -5.31 2.26
CA LEU A 12 -23.85 -4.89 3.54
C LEU A 12 -23.16 -3.52 3.49
N GLY A 13 -23.02 -2.88 2.33
CA GLY A 13 -22.29 -1.63 2.16
C GLY A 13 -20.79 -1.75 2.43
N ILE A 14 -20.22 -2.95 2.28
CA ILE A 14 -18.80 -3.23 2.52
C ILE A 14 -18.01 -3.06 1.23
N LYS A 15 -16.81 -2.47 1.33
CA LYS A 15 -15.84 -2.39 0.23
C LYS A 15 -14.83 -3.53 0.32
N MET A 16 -14.75 -4.36 -0.70
CA MET A 16 -13.74 -5.40 -0.84
C MET A 16 -12.54 -4.81 -1.57
N CYS A 17 -11.35 -4.92 -0.99
CA CYS A 17 -10.13 -4.40 -1.58
C CYS A 17 -9.05 -5.47 -1.49
N PRO A 18 -8.75 -6.21 -2.59
CA PRO A 18 -7.60 -7.10 -2.60
C PRO A 18 -6.34 -6.28 -2.41
N GLU A 19 -5.43 -6.83 -1.62
CA GLU A 19 -4.13 -6.24 -1.40
C GLU A 19 -3.21 -6.51 -2.60
N ILE A 20 -2.59 -5.45 -3.09
CA ILE A 20 -1.57 -5.49 -4.13
C ILE A 20 -0.23 -5.19 -3.47
N HIS A 21 0.53 -6.22 -3.15
CA HIS A 21 1.81 -6.13 -2.47
C HIS A 21 2.96 -6.70 -3.33
N ILE A 22 4.19 -6.51 -2.89
CA ILE A 22 5.38 -7.12 -3.52
C ILE A 22 5.17 -8.63 -3.71
N PRO A 23 5.53 -9.24 -4.88
CA PRO A 23 6.26 -8.64 -6.00
C PRO A 23 5.36 -8.11 -7.15
N SER A 24 4.16 -7.66 -6.85
CA SER A 24 3.18 -7.25 -7.86
C SER A 24 3.63 -6.02 -8.65
N ASN A 25 3.33 -6.02 -9.95
CA ASN A 25 3.50 -4.85 -10.82
C ASN A 25 2.15 -4.15 -10.97
N LEU A 26 2.09 -2.85 -10.67
CA LEU A 26 0.87 -2.03 -10.76
C LEU A 26 0.33 -1.92 -12.19
N LYS A 27 1.19 -2.10 -13.20
CA LYS A 27 0.83 -2.18 -14.63
C LYS A 27 0.61 -3.63 -15.09
N GLY A 28 0.67 -4.58 -14.18
CA GLY A 28 0.55 -6.00 -14.48
C GLY A 28 -0.88 -6.45 -14.78
N LYS A 29 -0.98 -7.64 -15.39
CA LYS A 29 -2.25 -8.25 -15.80
C LYS A 29 -3.28 -8.32 -14.67
N MET A 30 -2.87 -8.74 -13.47
CA MET A 30 -3.78 -8.89 -12.33
C MET A 30 -4.46 -7.56 -11.96
N VAL A 31 -3.70 -6.47 -11.87
CA VAL A 31 -4.25 -5.14 -11.54
C VAL A 31 -5.15 -4.65 -12.65
N THR A 32 -4.75 -4.84 -13.92
CA THR A 32 -5.58 -4.52 -15.08
C THR A 32 -6.93 -5.25 -15.05
N GLU A 33 -6.92 -6.56 -14.77
CA GLU A 33 -8.15 -7.36 -14.67
C GLU A 33 -9.08 -6.88 -13.54
N TYR A 34 -8.54 -6.42 -12.41
CA TYR A 34 -9.35 -5.82 -11.34
C TYR A 34 -9.98 -4.50 -11.77
N VAL A 35 -9.20 -3.63 -12.40
CA VAL A 35 -9.70 -2.34 -12.92
C VAL A 35 -10.76 -2.56 -13.99
N ASP A 36 -10.55 -3.48 -14.91
CA ASP A 36 -11.52 -3.81 -15.96
C ASP A 36 -12.81 -4.37 -15.35
N PHE A 37 -12.71 -5.25 -14.34
CA PHE A 37 -13.87 -5.74 -13.62
C PHE A 37 -14.67 -4.60 -12.95
N ILE A 38 -13.99 -3.62 -12.33
CA ILE A 38 -14.66 -2.46 -11.72
C ILE A 38 -15.39 -1.64 -12.81
N LYS A 39 -14.73 -1.41 -13.95
CA LYS A 39 -15.32 -0.66 -15.08
C LYS A 39 -16.52 -1.37 -15.68
N GLU A 40 -16.41 -2.69 -15.90
CA GLU A 40 -17.49 -3.51 -16.50
C GLU A 40 -18.72 -3.59 -15.60
N THR A 41 -18.52 -3.70 -14.28
CA THR A 41 -19.63 -3.85 -13.33
C THR A 41 -20.18 -2.51 -12.84
N GLY A 42 -19.38 -1.46 -12.90
CA GLY A 42 -19.73 -0.15 -12.31
C GLY A 42 -19.82 -0.18 -10.78
N THR A 43 -19.38 -1.27 -10.12
CA THR A 43 -19.50 -1.42 -8.67
C THR A 43 -18.67 -0.41 -7.90
N LYS A 44 -19.18 0.02 -6.75
CA LYS A 44 -18.47 0.83 -5.75
C LYS A 44 -18.09 0.03 -4.51
N ASN A 45 -18.32 -1.29 -4.54
CA ASN A 45 -18.06 -2.19 -3.43
C ASN A 45 -16.85 -3.10 -3.68
N PHE A 46 -16.11 -2.85 -4.76
CA PHE A 46 -14.83 -3.48 -5.05
C PHE A 46 -13.83 -2.42 -5.51
N GLY A 47 -12.63 -2.43 -4.97
CA GLY A 47 -11.55 -1.50 -5.29
C GLY A 47 -10.19 -2.13 -5.02
N LEU A 48 -9.16 -1.31 -4.89
CA LEU A 48 -7.79 -1.74 -4.67
C LEU A 48 -7.31 -1.28 -3.28
N ASN A 49 -6.49 -2.11 -2.65
CA ASN A 49 -5.62 -1.77 -1.55
C ASN A 49 -4.18 -1.89 -2.03
N ILE A 50 -3.46 -0.77 -2.09
CA ILE A 50 -2.06 -0.78 -2.54
C ILE A 50 -1.16 -0.80 -1.32
N ASP A 51 -0.39 -1.86 -1.21
CA ASP A 51 0.66 -1.96 -0.20
C ASP A 51 1.94 -1.26 -0.72
N PHE A 52 2.50 -0.36 0.08
CA PHE A 52 3.66 0.43 -0.32
C PHE A 52 4.93 -0.39 -0.53
N SER A 53 4.96 -1.66 -0.11
CA SER A 53 6.06 -2.56 -0.45
C SER A 53 6.27 -2.75 -1.96
N VAL A 54 5.25 -2.49 -2.80
CA VAL A 54 5.41 -2.53 -4.27
C VAL A 54 6.37 -1.47 -4.81
N PHE A 55 6.71 -0.45 -4.00
CA PHE A 55 7.69 0.60 -4.31
C PHE A 55 9.05 0.35 -3.67
N ARG A 56 9.21 -0.74 -2.93
CA ARG A 56 10.42 -1.03 -2.19
C ARG A 56 11.63 -1.17 -3.12
N THR A 57 12.68 -0.41 -2.86
CA THR A 57 13.90 -0.36 -3.68
C THR A 57 15.07 -1.10 -3.03
N GLU A 58 15.11 -1.19 -1.70
CA GLU A 58 16.20 -1.77 -0.94
C GLU A 58 15.75 -2.99 -0.13
N PHE A 59 16.63 -3.97 -0.01
CA PHE A 59 16.42 -5.24 0.71
C PHE A 59 17.60 -5.47 1.64
N SER A 60 17.33 -6.04 2.80
CA SER A 60 18.38 -6.43 3.75
C SER A 60 19.23 -7.56 3.21
N GLU A 61 20.48 -7.65 3.67
CA GLU A 61 21.37 -8.75 3.32
C GLU A 61 20.74 -10.08 3.73
N GLY A 62 20.72 -11.06 2.81
CA GLY A 62 20.10 -12.38 3.01
C GLY A 62 18.58 -12.42 2.88
N GLU A 63 17.92 -11.29 2.70
CA GLU A 63 16.48 -11.25 2.43
C GLU A 63 16.17 -11.79 1.04
N TYR A 64 15.13 -12.66 0.94
CA TYR A 64 14.69 -13.15 -0.35
C TYR A 64 14.10 -12.02 -1.20
N ARG A 65 14.62 -11.87 -2.41
CA ARG A 65 14.06 -11.00 -3.44
C ARG A 65 13.71 -11.84 -4.67
N ASP A 66 12.47 -11.72 -5.12
CA ASP A 66 12.08 -12.31 -6.41
C ASP A 66 12.97 -11.73 -7.52
N PRO A 67 13.68 -12.59 -8.30
CA PRO A 67 14.58 -12.12 -9.35
C PRO A 67 13.87 -11.35 -10.47
N ASN A 68 12.54 -11.51 -10.60
CA ASN A 68 11.72 -10.80 -11.58
C ASN A 68 11.08 -9.53 -11.01
N TYR A 69 11.26 -9.25 -9.72
CA TYR A 69 10.70 -8.05 -9.12
C TYR A 69 11.42 -6.80 -9.63
N THR A 70 10.62 -5.87 -10.12
CA THR A 70 11.03 -4.50 -10.44
C THR A 70 10.16 -3.55 -9.64
N PRO A 71 10.76 -2.66 -8.83
CA PRO A 71 9.99 -1.67 -8.08
C PRO A 71 9.10 -0.84 -9.01
N ASN A 72 7.86 -0.62 -8.58
CA ASN A 72 7.02 0.38 -9.22
C ASN A 72 7.51 1.78 -8.84
N VAL A 73 7.15 2.78 -9.63
CA VAL A 73 7.39 4.19 -9.30
C VAL A 73 6.10 4.84 -8.80
N PRO A 74 6.15 5.89 -7.95
CA PRO A 74 4.94 6.52 -7.43
C PRO A 74 3.93 6.95 -8.51
N GLU A 75 4.40 7.37 -9.68
CA GLU A 75 3.56 7.78 -10.81
C GLU A 75 2.68 6.66 -11.36
N ASP A 76 3.03 5.41 -11.10
CA ASP A 76 2.22 4.24 -11.51
C ASP A 76 0.88 4.17 -10.75
N LEU A 77 0.74 4.92 -9.64
CA LEU A 77 -0.53 5.08 -8.94
C LEU A 77 -1.54 5.95 -9.71
N ILE A 78 -1.10 6.92 -10.49
CA ILE A 78 -1.97 7.95 -11.09
C ILE A 78 -3.18 7.35 -11.82
N PRO A 79 -3.01 6.38 -12.74
CA PRO A 79 -4.16 5.79 -13.45
C PRO A 79 -5.04 4.91 -12.56
N LEU A 80 -4.56 4.53 -11.37
CA LEU A 80 -5.25 3.64 -10.45
C LEU A 80 -5.99 4.39 -9.33
N LEU A 81 -5.67 5.67 -9.07
CA LEU A 81 -6.23 6.45 -7.96
C LEU A 81 -7.76 6.41 -7.86
N PRO A 82 -8.54 6.45 -8.99
CA PRO A 82 -10.00 6.35 -8.92
C PRO A 82 -10.53 5.02 -8.36
N TYR A 83 -9.68 3.99 -8.30
CA TYR A 83 -10.02 2.63 -7.89
C TYR A 83 -9.42 2.25 -6.54
N ILE A 84 -8.50 3.07 -5.99
CA ILE A 84 -7.83 2.81 -4.72
C ILE A 84 -8.67 3.38 -3.58
N TYR A 85 -9.12 2.53 -2.66
CA TYR A 85 -9.87 2.92 -1.48
C TYR A 85 -9.00 3.07 -0.23
N CYS A 86 -7.93 2.29 -0.15
CA CYS A 86 -6.95 2.37 0.92
C CYS A 86 -5.58 1.95 0.42
N CYS A 87 -4.56 2.31 1.19
CA CYS A 87 -3.22 1.78 1.02
C CYS A 87 -2.74 1.21 2.36
N HIS A 88 -2.07 0.07 2.32
CA HIS A 88 -1.20 -0.33 3.41
C HIS A 88 0.07 0.51 3.33
N ALA A 89 0.16 1.47 4.24
CA ALA A 89 1.36 2.27 4.45
C ALA A 89 2.39 1.38 5.16
N LYS A 90 2.87 0.35 4.44
CA LYS A 90 3.82 -0.63 4.95
C LYS A 90 5.17 0.02 5.18
N PHE A 91 5.78 -0.30 6.30
CA PHE A 91 7.13 0.15 6.62
C PHE A 91 7.93 -0.99 7.25
N ILE A 92 9.23 -0.98 6.98
CA ILE A 92 10.13 -2.09 7.28
C ILE A 92 11.27 -1.61 8.17
N ASN A 93 11.87 -0.48 7.84
CA ASN A 93 13.05 0.03 8.52
C ASN A 93 12.91 1.51 8.88
N MET A 94 12.49 1.78 10.13
CA MET A 94 12.39 3.13 10.66
C MET A 94 13.70 3.58 11.28
N SER A 95 14.28 4.66 10.77
CA SER A 95 15.46 5.29 11.36
C SER A 95 15.13 6.04 12.66
N ASP A 96 16.17 6.47 13.39
CA ASP A 96 16.00 7.31 14.58
C ASP A 96 15.55 8.73 14.24
N GLU A 97 15.76 9.17 13.00
CA GLU A 97 15.27 10.45 12.45
C GLU A 97 13.83 10.38 11.96
N PHE A 98 13.12 9.29 12.21
CA PHE A 98 11.72 9.06 11.80
C PHE A 98 11.52 8.99 10.29
N GLU A 99 12.43 8.29 9.60
CA GLU A 99 12.35 8.06 8.16
C GLU A 99 12.27 6.56 7.85
N GLU A 100 11.41 6.18 6.90
CA GLU A 100 11.45 4.86 6.28
C GLU A 100 12.49 4.88 5.14
N THR A 101 13.46 3.97 5.19
CA THR A 101 14.64 4.04 4.34
C THR A 101 14.59 3.15 3.10
N THR A 102 13.59 2.28 2.97
CA THR A 102 13.51 1.28 1.88
C THR A 102 12.39 1.55 0.89
N ILE A 103 11.43 2.40 1.26
CA ILE A 103 10.24 2.77 0.48
C ILE A 103 10.21 4.29 0.32
N PRO A 104 10.00 4.83 -0.90
CA PRO A 104 10.06 6.28 -1.17
C PRO A 104 8.79 6.99 -0.67
N TYR A 105 8.61 7.05 0.65
CA TYR A 105 7.40 7.58 1.31
C TYR A 105 7.09 9.01 0.95
N LYS A 106 8.12 9.86 0.93
CA LYS A 106 7.98 11.28 0.63
C LYS A 106 7.36 11.49 -0.74
N GLU A 107 7.92 10.84 -1.74
CA GLU A 107 7.48 10.93 -3.13
C GLU A 107 6.04 10.39 -3.30
N ILE A 108 5.72 9.29 -2.62
CA ILE A 108 4.36 8.71 -2.64
C ILE A 108 3.36 9.69 -2.04
N ILE A 109 3.63 10.21 -0.85
CA ILE A 109 2.71 11.12 -0.15
C ILE A 109 2.55 12.45 -0.91
N GLU A 110 3.64 13.03 -1.43
CA GLU A 110 3.59 14.24 -2.26
C GLU A 110 2.74 14.02 -3.52
N LEU A 111 2.84 12.85 -4.14
CA LEU A 111 2.02 12.50 -5.30
C LEU A 111 0.54 12.38 -4.91
N LEU A 112 0.20 11.65 -3.85
CA LEU A 112 -1.17 11.50 -3.37
C LEU A 112 -1.81 12.86 -3.04
N LYS A 113 -1.06 13.75 -2.36
CA LYS A 113 -1.50 15.13 -2.09
C LYS A 113 -1.74 15.92 -3.37
N LYS A 114 -0.79 15.90 -4.31
CA LYS A 114 -0.90 16.58 -5.60
C LYS A 114 -2.11 16.14 -6.40
N GLN A 115 -2.49 14.87 -6.28
CA GLN A 115 -3.66 14.29 -6.95
C GLN A 115 -4.96 14.44 -6.16
N ASN A 116 -4.93 15.10 -4.99
CA ASN A 116 -6.06 15.26 -4.07
C ASN A 116 -6.72 13.91 -3.72
N TRP A 117 -5.91 12.85 -3.55
CA TRP A 117 -6.42 11.57 -3.11
C TRP A 117 -6.77 11.62 -1.62
N ASP A 118 -7.96 11.12 -1.25
CA ASP A 118 -8.56 11.23 0.10
C ASP A 118 -8.89 9.86 0.73
N GLY A 119 -8.26 8.79 0.27
CA GLY A 119 -8.42 7.45 0.83
C GLY A 119 -7.68 7.27 2.16
N TYR A 120 -7.70 6.04 2.67
CA TYR A 120 -7.11 5.68 3.96
C TYR A 120 -5.70 5.14 3.81
N LEU A 121 -4.80 5.58 4.70
CA LEU A 121 -3.45 5.02 4.88
C LEU A 121 -3.43 4.20 6.18
N LEU A 122 -3.21 2.90 6.06
CA LEU A 122 -3.19 1.96 7.17
C LEU A 122 -1.75 1.57 7.47
N SER A 123 -1.20 2.02 8.60
CA SER A 123 0.18 1.66 9.01
C SER A 123 0.33 0.16 9.22
N GLU A 124 1.31 -0.45 8.57
CA GLU A 124 1.63 -1.87 8.69
C GLU A 124 3.13 -2.08 8.86
N TYR A 125 3.53 -2.59 10.02
CA TYR A 125 4.93 -2.90 10.31
C TYR A 125 5.31 -4.30 9.84
N GLU A 126 6.37 -4.40 9.05
CA GLU A 126 6.88 -5.66 8.48
C GLU A 126 8.41 -5.80 8.64
N GLY A 127 8.98 -5.19 9.70
CA GLY A 127 10.41 -5.33 10.01
C GLY A 127 10.80 -6.74 10.46
N ALA A 128 12.09 -7.07 10.34
CA ALA A 128 12.62 -8.40 10.63
C ALA A 128 12.43 -8.80 12.12
N ASP A 129 12.40 -7.82 13.00
CA ASP A 129 12.30 -7.95 14.46
C ASP A 129 10.84 -8.02 14.98
N LYS A 130 9.84 -7.96 14.08
CA LYS A 130 8.41 -7.98 14.47
C LYS A 130 7.99 -9.19 15.31
N TYR A 131 8.77 -10.28 15.27
CA TYR A 131 8.53 -11.50 16.02
C TYR A 131 9.47 -11.66 17.23
N ASP A 132 10.37 -10.71 17.47
CA ASP A 132 11.31 -10.80 18.57
C ASP A 132 10.60 -10.60 19.92
N PRO A 133 10.80 -11.50 20.90
CA PRO A 133 10.22 -11.32 22.21
C PRO A 133 10.69 -10.00 22.85
N GLY A 134 9.76 -9.15 23.25
CA GLY A 134 10.05 -7.85 23.85
C GLY A 134 10.26 -6.70 22.89
N TYR A 135 10.13 -6.90 21.59
CA TYR A 135 10.15 -5.80 20.64
C TYR A 135 8.93 -4.87 20.80
N GLU A 136 9.22 -3.59 21.03
CA GLU A 136 8.19 -2.56 21.31
C GLU A 136 7.61 -1.97 20.02
N VAL A 137 6.84 -2.76 19.26
CA VAL A 137 6.22 -2.36 18.00
C VAL A 137 5.44 -1.05 18.10
N GLY A 138 4.86 -0.76 19.28
CA GLY A 138 4.11 0.48 19.50
C GLY A 138 4.97 1.75 19.38
N GLN A 139 6.26 1.69 19.72
CA GLN A 139 7.17 2.82 19.54
C GLN A 139 7.50 3.03 18.07
N THR A 140 7.73 1.96 17.33
CA THR A 140 8.00 1.99 15.89
C THR A 140 6.80 2.51 15.11
N LEU A 141 5.57 2.10 15.46
CA LEU A 141 4.34 2.65 14.90
C LEU A 141 4.18 4.14 15.18
N ARG A 142 4.57 4.62 16.38
CA ARG A 142 4.55 6.06 16.70
C ARG A 142 5.53 6.85 15.84
N LYS A 143 6.75 6.34 15.63
CA LYS A 143 7.73 6.95 14.72
C LYS A 143 7.14 7.08 13.31
N HIS A 144 6.55 6.00 12.80
CA HIS A 144 5.90 5.99 11.48
C HIS A 144 4.75 7.01 11.39
N HIS A 145 3.89 7.09 12.41
CA HIS A 145 2.81 8.10 12.43
C HIS A 145 3.33 9.53 12.45
N ILE A 146 4.44 9.81 13.15
CA ILE A 146 5.09 11.12 13.14
C ILE A 146 5.63 11.44 11.74
N MET A 147 6.32 10.51 11.10
CA MET A 147 6.79 10.64 9.71
C MET A 147 5.62 10.97 8.78
N MET A 148 4.54 10.18 8.85
CA MET A 148 3.35 10.38 8.02
C MET A 148 2.74 11.76 8.21
N LYS A 149 2.58 12.24 9.45
CA LYS A 149 2.08 13.59 9.75
C LYS A 149 2.98 14.68 9.18
N ASN A 150 4.29 14.53 9.29
CA ASN A 150 5.25 15.47 8.72
C ASN A 150 5.09 15.59 7.21
N TYR A 151 4.89 14.48 6.49
CA TYR A 151 4.71 14.49 5.05
C TYR A 151 3.32 14.98 4.62
N ILE A 152 2.28 14.63 5.37
CA ILE A 152 0.91 15.09 5.11
C ILE A 152 0.76 16.58 5.40
N GLY A 153 1.41 17.07 6.45
CA GLY A 153 1.39 18.49 6.83
C GLY A 153 0.31 18.81 7.86
N ASP A 154 0.05 17.88 8.80
CA ASP A 154 -0.86 18.03 9.94
C ASP A 154 -0.12 18.41 11.24
#